data_d5fa82632a7fbc9373bbcfad174413ad
#
_entry.id   d5fa82632a7fbc9373bbcfad174413ad
#
_cell.length_a   1.000
_cell.length_b   1.000
_cell.length_c   1.000
_cell.angle_alpha   90.00
_cell.angle_beta   90.00
_cell.angle_gamma   90.00
#
_symmetry.space_group_name_H-M   'P 1'
#
loop_
_entity.id
_entity.type
_entity.pdbx_description
1 polymer ?
#
loop_
_entity_poly.entity_id
_entity_poly.type
_entity_poly.pdbx_seq_one_letter_code
_entity_poly.pdbx_strand_id
1 'polypeptide(L)'
;MNVPKVDIKQLLEAGVHLGHKTLRWNPKMKQYIFGKRDSIHIIDLTQTLELTKVALEKVYETISNNGKILFVSTKKQASEAIAETAKETDQYFVNYRWLGGMLTNWGTISNSIKKLKKLETDLVSENRGFTKKELLKMSVKKDKLQRSLGGIAEMKKVPDLVFVIDTNYESLAIAESAKLGIPIIAILDSNSNPDKIDYPIPGNDDARRAIDLYCNLIKETINNAKSSSPAVETKKDKAKDSKVEDKTKTIQEIDREKLEKKFSKEDKEKLN
;
A
#
# COMPACT_ATOMS: atom_id res chain seq x y z
N MET A 1 13.48 15.25 -14.84
CA MET A 1 12.85 14.40 -13.81
C MET A 1 13.86 14.15 -12.71
N ASN A 2 13.50 14.38 -11.45
CA ASN A 2 14.41 14.15 -10.33
C ASN A 2 14.23 12.71 -9.83
N VAL A 3 14.83 11.75 -10.55
CA VAL A 3 14.81 10.32 -10.22
C VAL A 3 16.06 10.01 -9.41
N PRO A 4 15.97 9.21 -8.32
CA PRO A 4 17.12 8.85 -7.50
C PRO A 4 18.18 8.13 -8.34
N LYS A 5 19.45 8.45 -8.06
CA LYS A 5 20.58 7.79 -8.73
C LYS A 5 20.79 6.42 -8.10
N VAL A 6 20.74 5.39 -8.91
CA VAL A 6 21.06 4.02 -8.52
C VAL A 6 22.49 3.72 -8.93
N ASP A 7 23.26 3.10 -8.05
CA ASP A 7 24.64 2.68 -8.33
C ASP A 7 24.73 1.14 -8.36
N ILE A 8 25.55 0.60 -9.27
CA ILE A 8 25.80 -0.85 -9.39
C ILE A 8 26.32 -1.43 -8.07
N LYS A 9 27.13 -0.64 -7.33
CA LYS A 9 27.67 -1.05 -6.03
C LYS A 9 26.55 -1.29 -5.01
N GLN A 10 25.55 -0.42 -4.95
CA GLN A 10 24.39 -0.57 -4.06
C GLN A 10 23.57 -1.82 -4.41
N LEU A 11 23.37 -2.10 -5.72
CA LEU A 11 22.68 -3.30 -6.18
C LEU A 11 23.46 -4.58 -5.80
N LEU A 12 24.78 -4.54 -5.91
CA LEU A 12 25.63 -5.66 -5.54
C LEU A 12 25.60 -5.94 -4.03
N GLU A 13 25.73 -4.90 -3.20
CA GLU A 13 25.71 -5.00 -1.73
C GLU A 13 24.34 -5.48 -1.19
N ALA A 14 23.26 -5.08 -1.84
CA ALA A 14 21.92 -5.55 -1.53
C ALA A 14 21.68 -7.02 -1.97
N GLY A 15 22.55 -7.59 -2.82
CA GLY A 15 22.42 -8.97 -3.30
C GLY A 15 21.41 -9.12 -4.44
N VAL A 16 21.14 -8.07 -5.19
CA VAL A 16 20.21 -8.04 -6.34
C VAL A 16 20.62 -9.02 -7.45
N HIS A 17 21.91 -9.26 -7.61
CA HIS A 17 22.50 -10.13 -8.63
C HIS A 17 22.27 -11.62 -8.41
N LEU A 18 21.84 -12.04 -7.20
CA LEU A 18 21.64 -13.44 -6.84
C LEU A 18 20.26 -13.91 -7.29
N GLY A 19 20.21 -14.82 -8.22
CA GLY A 19 18.97 -15.48 -8.64
C GLY A 19 18.77 -16.82 -7.97
N HIS A 20 17.85 -17.61 -8.51
CA HIS A 20 17.53 -18.96 -8.04
C HIS A 20 18.49 -20.00 -8.58
N LYS A 21 18.41 -21.22 -8.02
CA LYS A 21 19.16 -22.40 -8.48
C LYS A 21 18.85 -22.69 -9.95
N THR A 22 19.86 -23.16 -10.68
CA THR A 22 19.80 -23.45 -12.12
C THR A 22 18.68 -24.42 -12.53
N LEU A 23 18.24 -25.29 -11.62
CA LEU A 23 17.12 -26.23 -11.86
C LEU A 23 15.74 -25.56 -11.86
N ARG A 24 15.61 -24.34 -11.34
CA ARG A 24 14.32 -23.64 -11.19
C ARG A 24 14.19 -22.43 -12.11
N TRP A 25 15.07 -22.24 -13.04
CA TRP A 25 15.04 -21.06 -13.90
C TRP A 25 13.98 -21.12 -15.00
N ASN A 26 13.59 -19.95 -15.47
CA ASN A 26 12.73 -19.84 -16.64
C ASN A 26 13.60 -19.52 -17.88
N PRO A 27 13.50 -20.29 -18.99
CA PRO A 27 14.27 -20.01 -20.20
C PRO A 27 14.09 -18.60 -20.79
N LYS A 28 12.92 -17.98 -20.57
CA LYS A 28 12.65 -16.60 -21.02
C LYS A 28 13.49 -15.55 -20.31
N MET A 29 14.02 -15.88 -19.14
CA MET A 29 14.93 -15.02 -18.37
C MET A 29 16.38 -15.05 -18.88
N LYS A 30 16.69 -15.88 -19.89
CA LYS A 30 18.05 -16.05 -20.43
C LYS A 30 18.72 -14.70 -20.78
N GLN A 31 18.00 -13.75 -21.32
CA GLN A 31 18.51 -12.44 -21.73
C GLN A 31 18.99 -11.57 -20.55
N TYR A 32 18.49 -11.82 -19.34
CA TYR A 32 18.83 -11.06 -18.11
C TYR A 32 19.85 -11.76 -17.23
N ILE A 33 20.30 -12.99 -17.61
CA ILE A 33 21.24 -13.78 -16.85
C ILE A 33 22.65 -13.55 -17.39
N PHE A 34 23.55 -13.04 -16.55
CA PHE A 34 24.96 -12.86 -16.85
C PHE A 34 25.71 -14.21 -16.89
N GLY A 35 25.39 -15.12 -15.98
CA GLY A 35 26.05 -16.41 -15.89
C GLY A 35 25.55 -17.28 -14.75
N LYS A 36 26.35 -18.29 -14.37
CA LYS A 36 26.05 -19.17 -13.22
C LYS A 36 27.29 -19.34 -12.34
N ARG A 37 27.08 -19.36 -11.04
CA ARG A 37 28.12 -19.68 -10.05
C ARG A 37 27.50 -20.57 -8.96
N ASP A 38 28.15 -21.61 -8.57
CA ASP A 38 27.73 -22.53 -7.51
C ASP A 38 26.27 -23.03 -7.68
N SER A 39 25.90 -23.37 -8.91
CA SER A 39 24.53 -23.77 -9.28
C SER A 39 23.46 -22.72 -9.06
N ILE A 40 23.82 -21.44 -8.94
CA ILE A 40 22.93 -20.28 -8.84
C ILE A 40 23.12 -19.41 -10.08
N HIS A 41 22.03 -18.89 -10.63
CA HIS A 41 22.08 -17.91 -11.71
C HIS A 41 22.49 -16.54 -11.16
N ILE A 42 23.35 -15.85 -11.92
CA ILE A 42 23.75 -14.47 -11.63
C ILE A 42 23.02 -13.57 -12.62
N ILE A 43 22.29 -12.61 -12.12
CA ILE A 43 21.56 -11.62 -12.90
C ILE A 43 22.47 -10.47 -13.32
N ASP A 44 22.32 -9.97 -14.53
CA ASP A 44 23.12 -8.87 -15.09
C ASP A 44 22.68 -7.52 -14.49
N LEU A 45 23.50 -7.00 -13.57
CA LEU A 45 23.24 -5.72 -12.90
C LEU A 45 23.27 -4.52 -13.82
N THR A 46 23.95 -4.59 -14.98
CA THR A 46 23.98 -3.49 -15.94
C THR A 46 22.60 -3.28 -16.55
N GLN A 47 21.96 -4.37 -16.98
CA GLN A 47 20.59 -4.32 -17.47
C GLN A 47 19.60 -3.95 -16.36
N THR A 48 19.79 -4.50 -15.14
CA THR A 48 18.97 -4.14 -13.98
C THR A 48 19.00 -2.63 -13.73
N LEU A 49 20.17 -2.01 -13.79
CA LEU A 49 20.34 -0.57 -13.56
C LEU A 49 19.54 0.26 -14.59
N GLU A 50 19.68 -0.07 -15.87
CA GLU A 50 18.99 0.64 -16.96
C GLU A 50 17.48 0.49 -16.87
N LEU A 51 16.99 -0.74 -16.70
CA LEU A 51 15.56 -1.03 -16.60
C LEU A 51 14.94 -0.45 -15.32
N THR A 52 15.70 -0.41 -14.22
CA THR A 52 15.25 0.27 -12.99
C THR A 52 15.04 1.76 -13.24
N LYS A 53 15.94 2.44 -13.95
CA LYS A 53 15.75 3.86 -14.30
C LYS A 53 14.47 4.10 -15.08
N VAL A 54 14.21 3.30 -16.11
CA VAL A 54 13.00 3.39 -16.94
C VAL A 54 11.75 3.17 -16.09
N ALA A 55 11.77 2.17 -15.19
CA ALA A 55 10.67 1.90 -14.28
C ALA A 55 10.41 3.07 -13.29
N LEU A 56 11.47 3.66 -12.73
CA LEU A 56 11.37 4.82 -11.83
C LEU A 56 10.87 6.07 -12.57
N GLU A 57 11.25 6.28 -13.83
CA GLU A 57 10.69 7.35 -14.67
C GLU A 57 9.18 7.18 -14.84
N LYS A 58 8.70 5.94 -15.05
CA LYS A 58 7.27 5.66 -15.14
C LYS A 58 6.53 5.90 -13.83
N VAL A 59 7.14 5.55 -12.69
CA VAL A 59 6.62 5.90 -11.35
C VAL A 59 6.48 7.41 -11.21
N TYR A 60 7.54 8.15 -11.56
CA TYR A 60 7.54 9.62 -11.49
C TYR A 60 6.44 10.24 -12.36
N GLU A 61 6.31 9.81 -13.61
CA GLU A 61 5.25 10.24 -14.53
C GLU A 61 3.86 10.00 -13.96
N THR A 62 3.61 8.79 -13.45
CA THR A 62 2.31 8.40 -12.90
C THR A 62 1.92 9.29 -11.72
N ILE A 63 2.85 9.53 -10.79
CA ILE A 63 2.58 10.37 -9.61
C ILE A 63 2.43 11.85 -9.99
N SER A 64 3.25 12.36 -10.93
CA SER A 64 3.13 13.74 -11.42
C SER A 64 1.75 14.01 -12.06
N ASN A 65 1.13 13.00 -12.64
CA ASN A 65 -0.23 13.05 -13.19
C ASN A 65 -1.32 12.75 -12.14
N ASN A 66 -1.01 12.83 -10.83
CA ASN A 66 -1.92 12.47 -9.73
C ASN A 66 -2.47 11.03 -9.81
N GLY A 67 -1.74 10.13 -10.46
CA GLY A 67 -2.04 8.71 -10.51
C GLY A 67 -1.78 8.03 -9.16
N LYS A 68 -2.38 6.86 -8.99
CA LYS A 68 -2.19 6.02 -7.79
C LYS A 68 -1.55 4.70 -8.17
N ILE A 69 -0.63 4.27 -7.32
CA ILE A 69 0.12 3.02 -7.46
C ILE A 69 -0.44 1.98 -6.51
N LEU A 70 -0.60 0.75 -6.98
CA LEU A 70 -0.92 -0.41 -6.16
C LEU A 70 0.33 -1.28 -5.99
N PHE A 71 0.80 -1.40 -4.78
CA PHE A 71 1.90 -2.30 -4.41
C PHE A 71 1.36 -3.68 -4.10
N VAL A 72 1.93 -4.72 -4.71
CA VAL A 72 1.46 -6.10 -4.55
C VAL A 72 2.62 -7.03 -4.22
N SER A 73 2.57 -7.66 -3.09
CA SER A 73 3.34 -8.86 -2.76
C SER A 73 2.78 -9.56 -1.54
N THR A 74 2.44 -10.82 -1.71
CA THR A 74 1.99 -11.69 -0.60
C THR A 74 3.13 -12.54 -0.03
N LYS A 75 4.35 -12.40 -0.58
CA LYS A 75 5.55 -13.06 -0.12
C LYS A 75 5.96 -12.53 1.26
N LYS A 76 6.23 -13.43 2.19
CA LYS A 76 6.51 -13.11 3.60
C LYS A 76 7.64 -12.09 3.78
N GLN A 77 8.68 -12.17 2.93
CA GLN A 77 9.85 -11.32 2.99
C GLN A 77 9.53 -9.86 2.55
N ALA A 78 8.58 -9.68 1.64
CA ALA A 78 8.23 -8.39 1.04
C ALA A 78 6.98 -7.74 1.65
N SER A 79 6.11 -8.52 2.29
CA SER A 79 4.77 -8.06 2.72
C SER A 79 4.81 -6.87 3.69
N GLU A 80 5.80 -6.80 4.56
CA GLU A 80 5.97 -5.71 5.52
C GLU A 80 6.54 -4.45 4.85
N ALA A 81 7.63 -4.58 4.10
CA ALA A 81 8.29 -3.49 3.39
C ALA A 81 7.35 -2.78 2.40
N ILE A 82 6.54 -3.54 1.67
CA ILE A 82 5.53 -3.01 0.76
C ILE A 82 4.44 -2.23 1.50
N ALA A 83 3.94 -2.77 2.62
CA ALA A 83 2.89 -2.10 3.38
C ALA A 83 3.39 -0.79 4.02
N GLU A 84 4.63 -0.77 4.51
CA GLU A 84 5.28 0.43 5.04
C GLU A 84 5.46 1.49 3.94
N THR A 85 6.08 1.11 2.84
CA THR A 85 6.32 2.01 1.69
C THR A 85 5.02 2.63 1.16
N ALA A 86 3.97 1.82 1.00
CA ALA A 86 2.69 2.30 0.51
C ALA A 86 2.00 3.25 1.50
N LYS A 87 2.05 2.97 2.81
CA LYS A 87 1.50 3.86 3.84
C LYS A 87 2.21 5.21 3.90
N GLU A 88 3.54 5.20 3.89
CA GLU A 88 4.35 6.42 3.95
C GLU A 88 4.20 7.29 2.70
N THR A 89 3.92 6.67 1.57
CA THR A 89 3.73 7.38 0.30
C THR A 89 2.27 7.66 -0.06
N ASP A 90 1.32 7.33 0.82
CA ASP A 90 -0.13 7.46 0.58
C ASP A 90 -0.55 6.73 -0.72
N GLN A 91 -0.08 5.50 -0.88
CA GLN A 91 -0.42 4.61 -1.96
C GLN A 91 -1.17 3.37 -1.46
N TYR A 92 -1.69 2.55 -2.37
CA TYR A 92 -2.44 1.35 -2.04
C TYR A 92 -1.53 0.12 -1.99
N PHE A 93 -1.90 -0.90 -1.20
CA PHE A 93 -1.14 -2.15 -1.13
C PHE A 93 -2.01 -3.38 -0.91
N VAL A 94 -1.49 -4.52 -1.37
CA VAL A 94 -2.00 -5.86 -1.06
C VAL A 94 -0.81 -6.71 -0.62
N ASN A 95 -0.76 -7.05 0.67
CA ASN A 95 0.38 -7.72 1.29
C ASN A 95 0.06 -9.06 1.97
N TYR A 96 -1.19 -9.51 1.90
CA TYR A 96 -1.60 -10.75 2.57
C TYR A 96 -2.08 -11.82 1.59
N ARG A 97 -3.07 -11.52 0.77
CA ARG A 97 -3.61 -12.44 -0.24
C ARG A 97 -4.31 -11.66 -1.34
N TRP A 98 -3.96 -11.94 -2.59
CA TRP A 98 -4.72 -11.45 -3.73
C TRP A 98 -6.05 -12.22 -3.82
N LEU A 99 -7.16 -11.52 -3.84
CA LEU A 99 -8.48 -12.12 -4.07
C LEU A 99 -8.76 -12.11 -5.57
N GLY A 100 -9.13 -13.26 -6.14
CA GLY A 100 -9.48 -13.33 -7.56
C GLY A 100 -10.59 -12.33 -7.91
N GLY A 101 -10.39 -11.57 -8.99
CA GLY A 101 -11.29 -10.50 -9.39
C GLY A 101 -11.08 -9.17 -8.65
N MET A 102 -9.94 -8.99 -7.97
CA MET A 102 -9.69 -7.78 -7.17
C MET A 102 -9.72 -6.50 -8.01
N LEU A 103 -9.23 -6.54 -9.23
CA LEU A 103 -9.29 -5.43 -10.18
C LEU A 103 -10.42 -5.64 -11.21
N THR A 104 -10.53 -6.83 -11.78
CA THR A 104 -11.49 -7.14 -12.86
C THR A 104 -12.94 -7.16 -12.38
N ASN A 105 -13.20 -7.42 -11.10
CA ASN A 105 -14.52 -7.40 -10.47
C ASN A 105 -14.58 -6.40 -9.30
N TRP A 106 -14.12 -5.19 -9.56
CA TRP A 106 -14.03 -4.11 -8.56
C TRP A 106 -15.36 -3.82 -7.85
N GLY A 107 -16.50 -3.96 -8.54
CA GLY A 107 -17.83 -3.77 -7.94
C GLY A 107 -18.08 -4.68 -6.73
N THR A 108 -17.73 -5.97 -6.84
CA THR A 108 -17.87 -6.94 -5.74
C THR A 108 -16.87 -6.66 -4.61
N ILE A 109 -15.64 -6.31 -4.94
CA ILE A 109 -14.62 -5.93 -3.96
C ILE A 109 -15.02 -4.66 -3.21
N SER A 110 -15.52 -3.64 -3.91
CA SER A 110 -16.03 -2.40 -3.30
C SER A 110 -17.17 -2.67 -2.31
N ASN A 111 -18.08 -3.60 -2.61
CA ASN A 111 -19.12 -4.01 -1.67
C ASN A 111 -18.54 -4.71 -0.43
N SER A 112 -17.47 -5.48 -0.60
CA SER A 112 -16.76 -6.11 0.53
C SER A 112 -16.03 -5.07 1.40
N ILE A 113 -15.47 -4.01 0.79
CA ILE A 113 -14.89 -2.87 1.50
C ILE A 113 -15.97 -2.10 2.28
N LYS A 114 -17.14 -1.83 1.67
CA LYS A 114 -18.26 -1.20 2.39
C LYS A 114 -18.70 -2.03 3.60
N LYS A 115 -18.70 -3.36 3.47
CA LYS A 115 -19.01 -4.28 4.56
C LYS A 115 -17.95 -4.24 5.67
N LEU A 116 -16.66 -4.11 5.32
CA LEU A 116 -15.59 -3.90 6.28
C LEU A 116 -15.82 -2.61 7.08
N LYS A 117 -16.01 -1.47 6.40
CA LYS A 117 -16.27 -0.17 7.04
C LYS A 117 -17.53 -0.21 7.93
N LYS A 118 -18.58 -0.92 7.50
CA LYS A 118 -19.78 -1.13 8.34
C LYS A 118 -19.46 -1.93 9.60
N LEU A 119 -18.69 -3.01 9.51
CA LEU A 119 -18.30 -3.79 10.68
C LEU A 119 -17.42 -2.98 11.66
N GLU A 120 -16.58 -2.09 11.16
CA GLU A 120 -15.79 -1.16 11.99
C GLU A 120 -16.70 -0.20 12.76
N THR A 121 -17.67 0.43 12.08
CA THR A 121 -18.62 1.33 12.75
C THR A 121 -19.52 0.59 13.74
N ASP A 122 -19.95 -0.62 13.42
CA ASP A 122 -20.81 -1.44 14.26
C ASP A 122 -20.09 -1.91 15.53
N LEU A 123 -18.78 -2.17 15.47
CA LEU A 123 -17.97 -2.54 16.65
C LEU A 123 -17.60 -1.36 17.56
N VAL A 124 -17.50 -0.14 17.03
CA VAL A 124 -17.21 1.07 17.81
C VAL A 124 -18.46 1.59 18.54
N SER A 125 -19.65 1.35 18.02
CA SER A 125 -20.90 1.81 18.64
C SER A 125 -21.30 0.93 19.82
N GLU A 126 -21.04 1.38 21.04
CA GLU A 126 -21.23 0.66 22.32
C GLU A 126 -22.67 0.22 22.66
N ASN A 127 -23.69 0.67 21.92
CA ASN A 127 -25.12 0.57 22.36
C ASN A 127 -26.03 -0.25 21.42
N ARG A 128 -25.55 -1.36 20.82
CA ARG A 128 -26.40 -2.06 19.83
C ARG A 128 -26.97 -3.42 20.25
N GLY A 129 -27.02 -3.76 21.52
CA GLY A 129 -27.75 -4.98 21.97
C GLY A 129 -27.17 -6.31 21.48
N PHE A 130 -25.92 -6.32 20.95
CA PHE A 130 -25.26 -7.54 20.52
C PHE A 130 -24.79 -8.38 21.69
N THR A 131 -24.94 -9.68 21.60
CA THR A 131 -24.37 -10.63 22.57
C THR A 131 -22.85 -10.69 22.42
N LYS A 132 -22.13 -11.05 23.50
CA LYS A 132 -20.66 -11.23 23.48
C LYS A 132 -20.19 -12.18 22.37
N LYS A 133 -20.98 -13.23 22.08
CA LYS A 133 -20.68 -14.19 21.00
C LYS A 133 -20.78 -13.56 19.62
N GLU A 134 -21.73 -12.68 19.39
CA GLU A 134 -21.89 -11.96 18.12
C GLU A 134 -20.78 -10.94 17.92
N LEU A 135 -20.42 -10.18 18.93
CA LEU A 135 -19.29 -9.25 18.89
C LEU A 135 -17.98 -9.98 18.52
N LEU A 136 -17.72 -11.13 19.14
CA LEU A 136 -16.53 -11.93 18.78
C LEU A 136 -16.57 -12.39 17.31
N LYS A 137 -17.71 -12.86 16.83
CA LYS A 137 -17.85 -13.26 15.40
C LYS A 137 -17.66 -12.08 14.45
N MET A 138 -18.15 -10.90 14.81
CA MET A 138 -17.97 -9.67 14.02
C MET A 138 -16.50 -9.23 14.01
N SER A 139 -15.83 -9.26 15.16
CA SER A 139 -14.40 -8.95 15.27
C SER A 139 -13.55 -9.88 14.40
N VAL A 140 -13.71 -11.19 14.51
CA VAL A 140 -12.99 -12.16 13.67
C VAL A 140 -13.24 -11.93 12.17
N LYS A 141 -14.48 -11.60 11.80
CA LYS A 141 -14.83 -11.31 10.41
C LYS A 141 -14.21 -10.00 9.92
N LYS A 142 -14.21 -8.95 10.76
CA LYS A 142 -13.54 -7.68 10.48
C LYS A 142 -12.04 -7.91 10.27
N ASP A 143 -11.36 -8.62 11.19
CA ASP A 143 -9.93 -8.87 11.11
C ASP A 143 -9.54 -9.64 9.85
N LYS A 144 -10.35 -10.61 9.42
CA LYS A 144 -10.15 -11.35 8.17
C LYS A 144 -10.25 -10.43 6.94
N LEU A 145 -11.26 -9.55 6.90
CA LEU A 145 -11.44 -8.60 5.80
C LEU A 145 -10.36 -7.52 5.82
N GLN A 146 -9.99 -7.02 7.00
CA GLN A 146 -8.95 -6.00 7.18
C GLN A 146 -7.59 -6.48 6.67
N ARG A 147 -7.21 -7.74 6.96
CA ARG A 147 -5.96 -8.32 6.45
C ARG A 147 -5.92 -8.39 4.92
N SER A 148 -7.05 -8.68 4.27
CA SER A 148 -7.09 -8.87 2.82
C SER A 148 -7.38 -7.60 2.03
N LEU A 149 -8.14 -6.65 2.59
CA LEU A 149 -8.67 -5.48 1.90
C LEU A 149 -8.23 -4.15 2.53
N GLY A 150 -7.61 -4.17 3.72
CA GLY A 150 -7.25 -2.96 4.45
C GLY A 150 -6.37 -2.00 3.64
N GLY A 151 -5.40 -2.51 2.89
CA GLY A 151 -4.51 -1.69 2.07
C GLY A 151 -5.18 -1.03 0.85
N ILE A 152 -6.39 -1.48 0.47
CA ILE A 152 -7.17 -0.92 -0.64
C ILE A 152 -8.51 -0.32 -0.17
N ALA A 153 -8.73 -0.19 1.15
CA ALA A 153 -9.99 0.30 1.71
C ALA A 153 -10.35 1.73 1.29
N GLU A 154 -9.34 2.56 1.01
CA GLU A 154 -9.52 3.95 0.54
C GLU A 154 -9.51 4.07 -1.00
N MET A 155 -9.31 2.98 -1.72
CA MET A 155 -9.27 2.99 -3.17
C MET A 155 -10.67 3.24 -3.75
N LYS A 156 -10.80 4.31 -4.56
CA LYS A 156 -12.07 4.69 -5.20
C LYS A 156 -12.19 4.19 -6.64
N LYS A 157 -11.07 4.05 -7.34
CA LYS A 157 -10.97 3.57 -8.73
C LYS A 157 -9.81 2.57 -8.83
N VAL A 158 -9.76 1.81 -9.91
CA VAL A 158 -8.60 0.97 -10.25
C VAL A 158 -7.31 1.81 -10.29
N PRO A 159 -6.16 1.24 -9.90
CA PRO A 159 -4.89 1.96 -9.88
C PRO A 159 -4.41 2.29 -11.30
N ASP A 160 -3.59 3.32 -11.40
CA ASP A 160 -3.01 3.76 -12.69
C ASP A 160 -1.68 3.04 -12.99
N LEU A 161 -1.07 2.40 -11.99
CA LEU A 161 0.16 1.60 -12.09
C LEU A 161 0.15 0.50 -11.03
N VAL A 162 0.67 -0.67 -11.36
CA VAL A 162 0.84 -1.79 -10.41
C VAL A 162 2.33 -2.11 -10.28
N PHE A 163 2.80 -2.17 -9.03
CA PHE A 163 4.16 -2.61 -8.69
C PHE A 163 4.10 -3.98 -8.01
N VAL A 164 4.80 -4.97 -8.55
CA VAL A 164 4.76 -6.36 -8.12
C VAL A 164 6.15 -6.85 -7.70
N ILE A 165 6.23 -7.52 -6.57
CA ILE A 165 7.40 -8.30 -6.18
C ILE A 165 7.02 -9.78 -6.20
N ASP A 166 7.78 -10.59 -6.94
CA ASP A 166 7.55 -12.00 -7.24
C ASP A 166 6.35 -12.26 -8.14
N THR A 167 6.64 -12.38 -9.45
CA THR A 167 5.63 -12.61 -10.49
C THR A 167 4.99 -14.00 -10.44
N ASN A 168 5.66 -14.99 -9.84
CA ASN A 168 5.15 -16.35 -9.73
C ASN A 168 4.03 -16.42 -8.67
N TYR A 169 4.24 -15.79 -7.52
CA TYR A 169 3.22 -15.71 -6.47
C TYR A 169 2.03 -14.84 -6.90
N GLU A 170 2.30 -13.73 -7.58
CA GLU A 170 1.29 -12.72 -7.93
C GLU A 170 0.78 -12.85 -9.37
N SER A 171 0.81 -14.06 -9.94
CA SER A 171 0.40 -14.32 -11.33
C SER A 171 -1.04 -13.89 -11.63
N LEU A 172 -1.95 -13.97 -10.66
CA LEU A 172 -3.34 -13.50 -10.80
C LEU A 172 -3.40 -11.97 -10.88
N ALA A 173 -2.63 -11.25 -10.06
CA ALA A 173 -2.57 -9.79 -10.08
C ALA A 173 -2.07 -9.29 -11.44
N ILE A 174 -1.02 -9.92 -11.98
CA ILE A 174 -0.47 -9.62 -13.30
C ILE A 174 -1.49 -9.89 -14.40
N ALA A 175 -2.17 -11.05 -14.36
CA ALA A 175 -3.17 -11.39 -15.36
C ALA A 175 -4.36 -10.43 -15.38
N GLU A 176 -4.82 -9.99 -14.19
CA GLU A 176 -5.92 -9.03 -14.07
C GLU A 176 -5.50 -7.62 -14.51
N SER A 177 -4.31 -7.16 -14.12
CA SER A 177 -3.77 -5.86 -14.54
C SER A 177 -3.57 -5.79 -16.05
N ALA A 178 -2.97 -6.81 -16.65
CA ALA A 178 -2.79 -6.91 -18.09
C ALA A 178 -4.13 -6.93 -18.85
N LYS A 179 -5.16 -7.62 -18.30
CA LYS A 179 -6.50 -7.64 -18.89
C LYS A 179 -7.16 -6.27 -18.91
N LEU A 180 -6.87 -5.42 -17.93
CA LEU A 180 -7.39 -4.05 -17.81
C LEU A 180 -6.50 -3.01 -18.51
N GLY A 181 -5.35 -3.41 -19.07
CA GLY A 181 -4.39 -2.49 -19.68
C GLY A 181 -3.69 -1.57 -18.68
N ILE A 182 -3.60 -1.98 -17.43
CA ILE A 182 -2.88 -1.22 -16.39
C ILE A 182 -1.40 -1.58 -16.49
N PRO A 183 -0.48 -0.60 -16.65
CA PRO A 183 0.95 -0.87 -16.74
C PRO A 183 1.49 -1.52 -15.47
N ILE A 184 2.42 -2.47 -15.67
CA ILE A 184 2.97 -3.31 -14.61
C ILE A 184 4.48 -3.11 -14.53
N ILE A 185 4.97 -2.70 -13.36
CA ILE A 185 6.37 -2.79 -12.97
C ILE A 185 6.53 -4.06 -12.13
N ALA A 186 7.47 -4.93 -12.45
CA ALA A 186 7.69 -6.13 -11.66
C ALA A 186 9.17 -6.45 -11.47
N ILE A 187 9.50 -6.91 -10.26
CA ILE A 187 10.80 -7.52 -9.96
C ILE A 187 10.79 -8.94 -10.50
N LEU A 188 11.78 -9.27 -11.32
CA LEU A 188 11.91 -10.55 -12.02
C LEU A 188 13.16 -11.30 -11.55
N ASP A 189 12.99 -12.37 -10.81
CA ASP A 189 14.08 -13.30 -10.52
C ASP A 189 14.25 -14.29 -11.69
N SER A 190 15.29 -15.09 -11.66
CA SER A 190 15.64 -16.06 -12.71
C SER A 190 14.58 -17.15 -12.97
N ASN A 191 13.65 -17.39 -12.05
CA ASN A 191 12.51 -18.30 -12.20
C ASN A 191 11.23 -17.65 -12.73
N SER A 192 11.23 -16.32 -12.87
CA SER A 192 10.07 -15.50 -13.24
C SER A 192 9.70 -15.59 -14.71
N ASN A 193 8.45 -15.29 -15.05
CA ASN A 193 8.01 -15.13 -16.42
C ASN A 193 7.88 -13.63 -16.76
N PRO A 194 8.66 -13.10 -17.70
CA PRO A 194 8.60 -11.70 -18.10
C PRO A 194 7.39 -11.33 -18.96
N ASP A 195 6.60 -12.31 -19.41
CA ASP A 195 5.44 -12.04 -20.26
C ASP A 195 4.43 -11.14 -19.50
N LYS A 196 3.82 -10.18 -20.23
CA LYS A 196 2.82 -9.24 -19.72
C LYS A 196 3.35 -8.22 -18.71
N ILE A 197 4.67 -8.06 -18.61
CA ILE A 197 5.31 -7.04 -17.78
C ILE A 197 5.80 -5.92 -18.68
N ASP A 198 5.31 -4.70 -18.45
CA ASP A 198 5.69 -3.54 -19.25
C ASP A 198 7.06 -2.98 -18.84
N TYR A 199 7.34 -2.99 -17.53
CA TYR A 199 8.57 -2.47 -16.96
C TYR A 199 9.25 -3.55 -16.10
N PRO A 200 10.02 -4.47 -16.70
CA PRO A 200 10.71 -5.53 -15.98
C PRO A 200 11.94 -4.98 -15.26
N ILE A 201 12.13 -5.35 -14.01
CA ILE A 201 13.35 -5.08 -13.23
C ILE A 201 13.96 -6.44 -12.87
N PRO A 202 14.97 -6.92 -13.60
CA PRO A 202 15.64 -8.17 -13.25
C PRO A 202 16.36 -8.04 -11.91
N GLY A 203 16.08 -8.94 -10.99
CA GLY A 203 16.70 -8.89 -9.67
C GLY A 203 16.13 -9.89 -8.68
N ASN A 204 16.80 -10.01 -7.55
CA ASN A 204 16.45 -10.91 -6.46
C ASN A 204 15.14 -10.47 -5.79
N ASP A 205 14.19 -11.39 -5.66
CA ASP A 205 12.90 -11.19 -4.99
C ASP A 205 12.79 -11.88 -3.62
N ASP A 206 13.86 -12.57 -3.17
CA ASP A 206 13.92 -13.28 -1.89
C ASP A 206 14.67 -12.49 -0.81
N ALA A 207 15.74 -11.80 -1.17
CA ALA A 207 16.60 -11.10 -0.24
C ALA A 207 15.94 -9.84 0.32
N ARG A 208 15.74 -9.75 1.64
CA ARG A 208 15.12 -8.59 2.29
C ARG A 208 15.84 -7.27 1.94
N ARG A 209 17.19 -7.29 1.90
CA ARG A 209 17.98 -6.11 1.53
C ARG A 209 17.70 -5.61 0.10
N ALA A 210 17.49 -6.53 -0.85
CA ALA A 210 17.15 -6.20 -2.22
C ALA A 210 15.72 -5.62 -2.30
N ILE A 211 14.77 -6.23 -1.59
CA ILE A 211 13.39 -5.76 -1.49
C ILE A 211 13.33 -4.36 -0.89
N ASP A 212 14.01 -4.13 0.23
CA ASP A 212 14.08 -2.83 0.89
C ASP A 212 14.70 -1.76 -0.02
N LEU A 213 15.73 -2.12 -0.81
CA LEU A 213 16.33 -1.22 -1.79
C LEU A 213 15.31 -0.80 -2.86
N TYR A 214 14.58 -1.75 -3.47
CA TYR A 214 13.56 -1.42 -4.47
C TYR A 214 12.45 -0.52 -3.88
N CYS A 215 11.96 -0.87 -2.70
CA CYS A 215 10.94 -0.10 -2.00
C CYS A 215 11.41 1.33 -1.71
N ASN A 216 12.65 1.51 -1.25
CA ASN A 216 13.24 2.81 -0.97
C ASN A 216 13.39 3.66 -2.23
N LEU A 217 13.86 3.08 -3.34
CA LEU A 217 14.00 3.80 -4.62
C LEU A 217 12.64 4.31 -5.13
N ILE A 218 11.61 3.47 -5.06
CA ILE A 218 10.26 3.87 -5.45
C ILE A 218 9.70 4.93 -4.51
N LYS A 219 9.89 4.78 -3.20
CA LYS A 219 9.48 5.76 -2.19
C LYS A 219 10.11 7.14 -2.43
N GLU A 220 11.42 7.19 -2.65
CA GLU A 220 12.13 8.43 -2.97
C GLU A 220 11.60 9.05 -4.26
N THR A 221 11.36 8.24 -5.30
CA THR A 221 10.81 8.72 -6.56
C THR A 221 9.41 9.32 -6.39
N ILE A 222 8.54 8.68 -5.62
CA ILE A 222 7.19 9.19 -5.31
C ILE A 222 7.29 10.52 -4.55
N ASN A 223 8.17 10.63 -3.55
CA ASN A 223 8.34 11.84 -2.76
C ASN A 223 8.91 12.99 -3.63
N ASN A 224 9.85 12.70 -4.51
CA ASN A 224 10.41 13.67 -5.46
C ASN A 224 9.35 14.15 -6.47
N ALA A 225 8.49 13.25 -6.95
CA ALA A 225 7.39 13.59 -7.85
C ALA A 225 6.33 14.46 -7.15
N LYS A 226 5.97 14.13 -5.91
CA LYS A 226 5.04 14.92 -5.09
C LYS A 226 5.56 16.34 -4.80
N SER A 227 6.85 16.48 -4.52
CA SER A 227 7.47 17.77 -4.24
C SER A 227 7.63 18.64 -5.50
N SER A 228 7.72 18.03 -6.68
CA SER A 228 7.88 18.73 -7.97
C SER A 228 6.55 19.08 -8.64
N SER A 229 5.44 18.43 -8.25
CA SER A 229 4.10 18.80 -8.72
C SER A 229 3.69 20.09 -8.02
N PRO A 230 3.30 21.18 -8.75
CA PRO A 230 2.72 22.34 -8.11
C PRO A 230 1.50 21.86 -7.33
N ALA A 231 1.48 22.13 -6.04
CA ALA A 231 0.39 21.79 -5.15
C ALA A 231 -0.91 22.33 -5.77
N VAL A 232 -1.72 21.46 -6.34
CA VAL A 232 -3.14 21.73 -6.41
C VAL A 232 -3.57 21.72 -4.94
N GLU A 233 -3.63 22.93 -4.36
CA GLU A 233 -4.21 23.14 -3.06
C GLU A 233 -5.60 22.49 -3.09
N THR A 234 -5.68 21.25 -2.65
CA THR A 234 -6.91 20.75 -2.12
C THR A 234 -7.18 21.64 -0.92
N LYS A 235 -8.06 22.63 -1.13
CA LYS A 235 -8.72 23.34 -0.05
C LYS A 235 -9.36 22.28 0.83
N LYS A 236 -8.58 21.67 1.71
CA LYS A 236 -9.08 20.95 2.86
C LYS A 236 -9.71 22.01 3.74
N ASP A 237 -10.99 21.92 3.86
CA ASP A 237 -11.87 22.60 4.76
C ASP A 237 -11.23 22.97 6.12
N LYS A 238 -10.52 24.10 6.18
CA LYS A 238 -10.23 24.79 7.44
C LYS A 238 -11.48 25.50 8.01
N ALA A 239 -12.63 25.29 7.38
CA ALA A 239 -13.88 25.95 7.79
C ALA A 239 -14.75 25.09 8.73
N LYS A 240 -14.34 23.89 9.14
CA LYS A 240 -15.12 23.06 10.07
C LYS A 240 -14.50 22.92 11.47
N ASP A 241 -13.18 23.05 11.62
CA ASP A 241 -12.56 22.90 12.94
C ASP A 241 -12.76 24.13 13.85
N SER A 242 -12.82 25.35 13.31
CA SER A 242 -13.09 26.55 14.11
C SER A 242 -14.53 26.65 14.64
N LYS A 243 -15.51 25.97 14.04
CA LYS A 243 -16.91 25.94 14.53
C LYS A 243 -17.19 24.82 15.52
N VAL A 244 -16.33 23.81 15.60
CA VAL A 244 -16.48 22.70 16.58
C VAL A 244 -15.84 23.06 17.91
N GLU A 245 -14.68 23.75 17.90
CA GLU A 245 -14.06 24.23 19.14
C GLU A 245 -14.87 25.31 19.87
N ASP A 246 -15.50 26.23 19.13
CA ASP A 246 -16.37 27.25 19.74
C ASP A 246 -17.67 26.66 20.33
N LYS A 247 -18.25 25.64 19.71
CA LYS A 247 -19.43 24.97 20.26
C LYS A 247 -19.12 24.12 21.49
N THR A 248 -17.93 23.52 21.56
CA THR A 248 -17.52 22.70 22.72
C THR A 248 -17.19 23.57 23.93
N LYS A 249 -16.59 24.74 23.74
CA LYS A 249 -16.37 25.71 24.82
C LYS A 249 -17.68 26.28 25.38
N THR A 250 -18.61 26.63 24.51
CA THR A 250 -19.91 27.16 24.90
C THR A 250 -20.78 26.15 25.65
N ILE A 251 -20.70 24.86 25.32
CA ILE A 251 -21.44 23.79 26.04
C ILE A 251 -20.84 23.54 27.43
N GLN A 252 -19.50 23.58 27.56
CA GLN A 252 -18.84 23.42 28.87
C GLN A 252 -19.07 24.58 29.81
N GLU A 253 -19.21 25.81 29.33
CA GLU A 253 -19.57 26.98 30.14
C GLU A 253 -21.03 26.95 30.62
N ILE A 254 -21.96 26.54 29.76
CA ILE A 254 -23.39 26.41 30.08
C ILE A 254 -23.62 25.31 31.14
N ASP A 255 -22.88 24.22 31.11
CA ASP A 255 -23.01 23.14 32.08
C ASP A 255 -22.36 23.50 33.43
N ARG A 256 -21.29 24.32 33.46
CA ARG A 256 -20.73 24.86 34.70
C ARG A 256 -21.67 25.82 35.38
N GLU A 257 -22.26 26.78 34.68
CA GLU A 257 -23.24 27.70 35.24
C GLU A 257 -24.48 26.99 35.79
N LYS A 258 -24.93 25.90 35.16
CA LYS A 258 -26.06 25.10 35.66
C LYS A 258 -25.71 24.33 36.93
N LEU A 259 -24.49 23.83 37.06
CA LEU A 259 -23.99 23.17 38.27
C LEU A 259 -23.82 24.15 39.44
N GLU A 260 -23.26 25.33 39.22
CA GLU A 260 -23.10 26.36 40.25
C GLU A 260 -24.46 26.88 40.77
N LYS A 261 -25.45 27.03 39.86
CA LYS A 261 -26.84 27.41 40.27
C LYS A 261 -27.56 26.31 41.05
N LYS A 262 -27.22 25.02 40.87
CA LYS A 262 -27.77 23.92 41.65
C LYS A 262 -27.16 23.87 43.04
N PHE A 263 -25.85 23.98 43.15
CA PHE A 263 -25.17 23.99 44.45
C PHE A 263 -25.56 25.20 45.35
N SER A 264 -25.73 26.37 44.75
CA SER A 264 -26.16 27.56 45.48
C SER A 264 -27.63 27.52 45.94
N LYS A 265 -28.49 26.66 45.38
CA LYS A 265 -29.84 26.40 45.87
C LYS A 265 -29.89 25.36 46.98
N GLU A 266 -29.11 24.31 46.92
CA GLU A 266 -29.04 23.28 47.97
C GLU A 266 -28.42 23.81 49.29
N ASP A 267 -27.47 24.76 49.21
CA ASP A 267 -26.91 25.42 50.40
C ASP A 267 -27.88 26.41 51.07
N LYS A 268 -28.85 26.97 50.31
CA LYS A 268 -29.89 27.84 50.89
C LYS A 268 -31.05 27.08 51.51
N GLU A 269 -31.32 25.84 51.09
CA GLU A 269 -32.34 24.98 51.69
C GLU A 269 -31.86 24.25 52.97
N LYS A 270 -30.57 24.20 53.22
CA LYS A 270 -30.00 23.63 54.47
C LYS A 270 -29.80 24.65 55.62
N LEU A 271 -30.10 25.94 55.39
CA LEU A 271 -29.90 27.02 56.33
C LEU A 271 -31.23 27.65 56.81
N ASN A 272 -32.35 27.07 56.41
CA ASN A 272 -33.70 27.30 56.96
C ASN A 272 -34.24 25.98 57.60
#